data_69aa0be81dd2bc79eb2a2edde0f5f3e2
#
_entry.id   69aa0be81dd2bc79eb2a2edde0f5f3e2
#
_cell.length_a   1.000
_cell.length_b   1.000
_cell.length_c   1.000
_cell.angle_alpha   90.00
_cell.angle_beta   90.00
_cell.angle_gamma   90.00
#
_symmetry.space_group_name_H-M   'P 1'
#
loop_
_entity.id
_entity.type
_entity.pdbx_description
1 polymer ?
#
loop_
_entity_poly.entity_id
_entity_poly.type
_entity_poly.pdbx_seq_one_letter_code
_entity_poly.pdbx_strand_id
1 'polypeptide(L)'
;DHIAIAAGAGRPTVIELKNNLIRGIRKASDFLMALQLTGAAKKTALANLQLRLPVVVVGGGLTAIDTATEALAYYPVQVEKTLDRFEVLAQSLGEDKVLALYDEEERGVLAEFLAHGKAVRAERARARAAGEAPALAGLVRGWGGSTIAYRKNLTDAPAYRLNHEEIEKALEEGIRFAGNLVPVEAIPDRFGALEAVVFKGGDGREVRLPARNLLVAAGTSPNTIYEKEHPGTLALDSKRQFFRAHRIVDGRAVPTAAGETGFFTSYQKDGRFISYYGDNHPRYAGNVVKAMASARDGYREVVALFKDLKPAPEAPLKTLFKTMDDLLCPTVHAVNRLTPTIVELVVRAPMAALRFEPGQFFRLQNYERLAPLVDGHRLAMEGLALTGAWVDKEKGLLSLIMLEMGASSRLCAYLRPGERVVVMGPTGAPTEIPENETVLLLGGGLGNAVLFSIAKAMRERRNKVLYFAAYKKASDVFKMDEVEEATDQVIWSVDQGDLIQPRRTQDRAFRGNVVQAMVAYAKGELGRVDYPLDTASRLIAIGSDRMMAAVKQNRKTVLAPYLKADHIAIASLNSPMQCMMKEVCAQCLQKHVDPVTGKEEVVFSCFNQDQCMD
;
A
#
# COMPACT_ATOMS: atom_id res chain seq x y z
N ASP A 1 30.59 6.33 -0.66
CA ASP A 1 30.95 5.14 -1.09
C ASP A 1 30.71 3.90 -0.23
N HIS A 2 29.92 4.01 0.85
CA HIS A 2 29.47 2.92 1.68
C HIS A 2 27.97 3.04 1.94
N ILE A 3 27.27 1.91 1.99
CA ILE A 3 25.85 1.83 2.31
C ILE A 3 25.69 1.07 3.62
N ALA A 4 24.93 1.65 4.56
CA ALA A 4 24.55 1.02 5.81
C ALA A 4 23.03 0.72 5.78
N ILE A 5 22.64 -0.54 5.78
CA ILE A 5 21.24 -0.95 5.82
C ILE A 5 20.77 -0.97 7.28
N ALA A 6 19.77 -0.15 7.59
CA ALA A 6 19.11 -0.11 8.88
C ALA A 6 17.57 -0.05 8.67
N ALA A 7 17.06 -0.99 7.87
CA ALA A 7 15.67 -1.00 7.39
C ALA A 7 14.67 -1.61 8.40
N GLY A 8 15.15 -2.05 9.56
CA GLY A 8 14.32 -2.55 10.65
C GLY A 8 13.63 -3.88 10.36
N ALA A 9 12.65 -4.23 11.20
CA ALA A 9 11.79 -5.41 11.08
C ALA A 9 10.35 -4.94 10.79
N GLY A 10 9.98 -4.91 9.53
CA GLY A 10 8.72 -4.32 9.07
C GLY A 10 7.64 -5.33 8.68
N ARG A 11 8.01 -6.53 8.22
CA ARG A 11 7.03 -7.50 7.73
C ARG A 11 6.20 -8.09 8.89
N PRO A 12 4.88 -7.80 8.98
CA PRO A 12 4.07 -8.27 10.09
C PRO A 12 3.72 -9.74 9.95
N THR A 13 3.63 -10.42 11.10
CA THR A 13 3.12 -11.79 11.16
C THR A 13 1.64 -11.82 10.81
N VAL A 14 1.25 -12.70 9.89
CA VAL A 14 -0.15 -13.02 9.61
C VAL A 14 -0.56 -14.14 10.55
N ILE A 15 -1.52 -13.88 11.44
CA ILE A 15 -2.04 -14.89 12.37
C ILE A 15 -3.11 -15.76 11.70
N GLU A 16 -3.20 -17.00 12.12
CA GLU A 16 -4.33 -17.87 11.78
C GLU A 16 -5.57 -17.37 12.52
N LEU A 17 -6.52 -16.87 11.79
CA LEU A 17 -7.78 -16.33 12.30
C LEU A 17 -8.82 -16.45 11.19
N LYS A 18 -9.90 -17.16 11.45
CA LYS A 18 -11.00 -17.22 10.49
C LYS A 18 -11.59 -15.81 10.27
N ASN A 19 -11.86 -15.47 9.02
CA ASN A 19 -12.30 -14.14 8.59
C ASN A 19 -11.29 -12.99 8.86
N ASN A 20 -10.00 -13.28 8.81
CA ASN A 20 -8.93 -12.33 9.17
C ASN A 20 -8.74 -11.13 8.22
N LEU A 21 -9.52 -11.04 7.14
CA LEU A 21 -9.48 -9.95 6.15
C LEU A 21 -10.77 -9.09 6.13
N ILE A 22 -11.72 -9.30 7.05
CA ILE A 22 -12.91 -8.44 7.12
C ILE A 22 -12.56 -7.02 7.57
N ARG A 23 -13.43 -6.06 7.20
CA ARG A 23 -13.26 -4.66 7.60
C ARG A 23 -13.19 -4.51 9.13
N GLY A 24 -12.32 -3.62 9.62
CA GLY A 24 -12.04 -3.44 11.05
C GLY A 24 -10.82 -4.20 11.54
N ILE A 25 -10.25 -5.14 10.75
CA ILE A 25 -9.01 -5.84 11.09
C ILE A 25 -7.83 -5.16 10.36
N ARG A 26 -6.82 -4.78 11.11
CA ARG A 26 -5.59 -4.17 10.60
C ARG A 26 -4.37 -4.74 11.32
N LYS A 27 -3.20 -4.67 10.68
CA LYS A 27 -1.94 -4.87 11.38
C LYS A 27 -1.60 -3.62 12.21
N ALA A 28 -0.95 -3.83 13.35
CA ALA A 28 -0.49 -2.72 14.20
C ALA A 28 0.41 -1.76 13.42
N SER A 29 1.33 -2.31 12.61
CA SER A 29 2.19 -1.51 11.73
C SER A 29 1.40 -0.65 10.73
N ASP A 30 0.33 -1.18 10.17
CA ASP A 30 -0.55 -0.44 9.26
C ASP A 30 -1.25 0.73 9.98
N PHE A 31 -1.82 0.47 11.16
CA PHE A 31 -2.49 1.50 11.94
C PHE A 31 -1.53 2.62 12.36
N LEU A 32 -0.38 2.25 12.96
CA LEU A 32 0.62 3.21 13.44
C LEU A 32 1.24 4.01 12.30
N MET A 33 1.56 3.36 11.19
CA MET A 33 2.06 4.06 9.99
C MET A 33 1.01 5.02 9.43
N ALA A 34 -0.25 4.61 9.31
CA ALA A 34 -1.31 5.49 8.83
C ALA A 34 -1.48 6.71 9.73
N LEU A 35 -1.50 6.52 11.05
CA LEU A 35 -1.61 7.59 12.03
C LEU A 35 -0.48 8.63 11.87
N GLN A 36 0.76 8.16 11.72
CA GLN A 36 1.95 9.01 11.63
C GLN A 36 2.10 9.66 10.23
N LEU A 37 2.08 8.85 9.16
CA LEU A 37 2.35 9.35 7.81
C LEU A 37 1.29 10.30 7.28
N THR A 38 0.04 10.12 7.68
CA THR A 38 -1.05 11.02 7.26
C THR A 38 -1.23 12.21 8.19
N GLY A 39 -0.59 12.18 9.36
CA GLY A 39 -0.78 13.18 10.40
C GLY A 39 -2.23 13.23 10.91
N ALA A 40 -2.94 12.08 10.93
CA ALA A 40 -4.37 12.03 11.25
C ALA A 40 -4.73 12.64 12.63
N ALA A 41 -3.81 12.59 13.60
CA ALA A 41 -3.98 13.22 14.90
C ALA A 41 -3.88 14.77 14.88
N LYS A 42 -3.39 15.37 13.78
CA LYS A 42 -3.33 16.85 13.66
C LYS A 42 -4.70 17.41 13.28
N LYS A 43 -5.15 18.47 13.95
CA LYS A 43 -6.41 19.14 13.61
C LYS A 43 -6.44 19.67 12.18
N THR A 44 -5.30 20.14 11.68
CA THR A 44 -5.14 20.69 10.33
C THR A 44 -5.02 19.63 9.23
N ALA A 45 -4.78 18.35 9.54
CA ALA A 45 -4.65 17.31 8.53
C ALA A 45 -6.00 16.98 7.90
N LEU A 46 -6.06 16.86 6.57
CA LEU A 46 -7.26 16.38 5.85
C LEU A 46 -7.59 14.93 6.20
N ALA A 47 -6.57 14.13 6.45
CA ALA A 47 -6.72 12.72 6.78
C ALA A 47 -7.55 12.50 8.04
N ASN A 48 -8.42 11.49 7.99
CA ASN A 48 -9.21 11.04 9.13
C ASN A 48 -9.18 9.51 9.15
N LEU A 49 -8.19 8.96 9.88
CA LEU A 49 -8.04 7.51 10.03
C LEU A 49 -9.20 6.95 10.85
N GLN A 50 -10.07 6.17 10.22
CA GLN A 50 -11.24 5.62 10.91
C GLN A 50 -10.83 4.56 11.93
N LEU A 51 -11.16 4.81 13.20
CA LEU A 51 -11.04 3.91 14.33
C LEU A 51 -12.37 3.87 15.09
N ARG A 52 -12.89 2.68 15.38
CA ARG A 52 -14.12 2.48 16.16
C ARG A 52 -13.83 1.72 17.44
N LEU A 53 -14.55 2.04 18.51
CA LEU A 53 -14.46 1.35 19.79
C LEU A 53 -15.56 0.27 19.89
N PRO A 54 -15.32 -0.84 20.60
CA PRO A 54 -14.08 -1.23 21.30
C PRO A 54 -12.95 -1.61 20.35
N VAL A 55 -11.69 -1.38 20.80
CA VAL A 55 -10.49 -1.87 20.12
C VAL A 55 -9.95 -3.10 20.85
N VAL A 56 -9.63 -4.15 20.11
CA VAL A 56 -8.85 -5.28 20.62
C VAL A 56 -7.48 -5.29 19.92
N VAL A 57 -6.41 -5.39 20.71
CA VAL A 57 -5.04 -5.50 20.19
C VAL A 57 -4.52 -6.90 20.52
N VAL A 58 -4.11 -7.66 19.50
CA VAL A 58 -3.53 -9.00 19.71
C VAL A 58 -2.02 -8.93 19.71
N GLY A 59 -1.39 -9.17 20.87
CA GLY A 59 0.06 -9.16 21.02
C GLY A 59 0.50 -8.99 22.46
N GLY A 60 1.79 -9.22 22.72
CA GLY A 60 2.38 -9.07 24.08
C GLY A 60 3.68 -8.27 24.09
N GLY A 61 4.07 -7.66 22.95
CA GLY A 61 5.25 -6.82 22.82
C GLY A 61 4.94 -5.34 23.02
N LEU A 62 5.99 -4.50 23.05
CA LEU A 62 5.84 -3.04 23.18
C LEU A 62 4.98 -2.45 22.06
N THR A 63 5.06 -2.97 20.85
CA THR A 63 4.18 -2.55 19.73
C THR A 63 2.68 -2.72 20.06
N ALA A 64 2.31 -3.72 20.87
CA ALA A 64 0.92 -3.87 21.28
C ALA A 64 0.51 -2.78 22.29
N ILE A 65 1.43 -2.40 23.18
CA ILE A 65 1.23 -1.28 24.11
C ILE A 65 1.05 0.02 23.33
N ASP A 66 2.01 0.36 22.45
CA ASP A 66 1.96 1.57 21.61
C ASP A 66 0.66 1.62 20.80
N THR A 67 0.26 0.50 20.19
CA THR A 67 -0.95 0.43 19.39
C THR A 67 -2.21 0.69 20.21
N ALA A 68 -2.27 0.16 21.43
CA ALA A 68 -3.41 0.32 22.31
C ALA A 68 -3.52 1.75 22.87
N THR A 69 -2.39 2.34 23.31
CA THR A 69 -2.35 3.71 23.86
C THR A 69 -2.60 4.75 22.76
N GLU A 70 -1.97 4.62 21.59
CA GLU A 70 -2.21 5.51 20.45
C GLU A 70 -3.66 5.44 19.96
N ALA A 71 -4.30 4.26 19.97
CA ALA A 71 -5.70 4.14 19.62
C ALA A 71 -6.61 4.93 20.57
N LEU A 72 -6.36 4.86 21.89
CA LEU A 72 -7.12 5.61 22.89
C LEU A 72 -6.87 7.11 22.80
N ALA A 73 -5.61 7.53 22.60
CA ALA A 73 -5.23 8.94 22.49
C ALA A 73 -5.80 9.59 21.22
N TYR A 74 -5.83 8.85 20.12
CA TYR A 74 -6.33 9.32 18.82
C TYR A 74 -7.86 9.42 18.78
N TYR A 75 -8.59 8.52 19.42
CA TYR A 75 -10.05 8.45 19.30
C TYR A 75 -10.78 9.76 19.58
N PRO A 76 -10.53 10.47 20.72
CA PRO A 76 -11.14 11.77 20.98
C PRO A 76 -10.84 12.82 19.90
N VAL A 77 -9.62 12.83 19.36
CA VAL A 77 -9.23 13.75 18.28
C VAL A 77 -10.04 13.48 17.02
N GLN A 78 -10.20 12.20 16.64
CA GLN A 78 -10.98 11.78 15.47
C GLN A 78 -12.43 12.26 15.55
N VAL A 79 -13.10 12.00 16.67
CA VAL A 79 -14.53 12.32 16.80
C VAL A 79 -14.78 13.83 16.91
N GLU A 80 -13.88 14.60 17.57
CA GLU A 80 -13.95 16.07 17.56
C GLU A 80 -13.75 16.63 16.15
N LYS A 81 -12.74 16.15 15.40
CA LYS A 81 -12.52 16.57 14.00
C LYS A 81 -13.72 16.26 13.12
N THR A 82 -14.36 15.11 13.32
CA THR A 82 -15.54 14.71 12.57
C THR A 82 -16.69 15.64 12.86
N LEU A 83 -16.92 15.96 14.13
CA LEU A 83 -17.97 16.89 14.56
C LEU A 83 -17.75 18.29 13.98
N ASP A 84 -16.54 18.85 14.14
CA ASP A 84 -16.19 20.20 13.65
C ASP A 84 -16.44 20.31 12.14
N ARG A 85 -16.02 19.31 11.37
CA ARG A 85 -16.19 19.27 9.91
C ARG A 85 -17.64 19.07 9.49
N PHE A 86 -18.36 18.21 10.19
CA PHE A 86 -19.78 18.00 9.93
C PHE A 86 -20.58 19.29 10.14
N GLU A 87 -20.33 20.01 11.24
CA GLU A 87 -21.00 21.29 11.54
C GLU A 87 -20.74 22.34 10.45
N VAL A 88 -19.50 22.49 9.98
CA VAL A 88 -19.15 23.41 8.88
C VAL A 88 -19.86 23.03 7.58
N LEU A 89 -19.87 21.74 7.23
CA LEU A 89 -20.53 21.25 6.02
C LEU A 89 -22.04 21.38 6.11
N ALA A 90 -22.64 21.05 7.25
CA ALA A 90 -24.07 21.17 7.47
C ALA A 90 -24.53 22.64 7.40
N GLN A 91 -23.74 23.56 7.94
CA GLN A 91 -24.02 24.99 7.85
C GLN A 91 -23.97 25.50 6.40
N SER A 92 -23.02 25.02 5.59
CA SER A 92 -22.81 25.51 4.21
C SER A 92 -23.72 24.84 3.18
N LEU A 93 -24.01 23.55 3.33
CA LEU A 93 -24.73 22.74 2.33
C LEU A 93 -26.15 22.35 2.76
N GLY A 94 -26.44 22.39 4.07
CA GLY A 94 -27.61 21.81 4.68
C GLY A 94 -27.37 20.37 5.16
N GLU A 95 -27.83 20.03 6.36
CA GLU A 95 -27.60 18.75 7.02
C GLU A 95 -28.07 17.56 6.18
N ASP A 96 -29.28 17.64 5.61
CA ASP A 96 -29.85 16.57 4.78
C ASP A 96 -28.99 16.25 3.56
N LYS A 97 -28.40 17.27 2.94
CA LYS A 97 -27.49 17.07 1.79
C LYS A 97 -26.19 16.42 2.20
N VAL A 98 -25.66 16.76 3.37
CA VAL A 98 -24.44 16.12 3.89
C VAL A 98 -24.74 14.66 4.23
N LEU A 99 -25.84 14.36 4.91
CA LEU A 99 -26.25 13.00 5.24
C LEU A 99 -26.55 12.14 4.01
N ALA A 100 -27.01 12.74 2.91
CA ALA A 100 -27.25 12.04 1.66
C ALA A 100 -25.96 11.53 0.97
N LEU A 101 -24.78 12.01 1.38
CA LEU A 101 -23.48 11.53 0.88
C LEU A 101 -23.07 10.17 1.45
N TYR A 102 -23.71 9.73 2.54
CA TYR A 102 -23.39 8.52 3.29
C TYR A 102 -24.42 7.43 3.05
N ASP A 103 -23.97 6.19 2.97
CA ASP A 103 -24.86 5.02 2.96
C ASP A 103 -25.41 4.71 4.38
N GLU A 104 -26.16 3.61 4.54
CA GLU A 104 -26.76 3.24 5.82
C GLU A 104 -25.73 2.95 6.92
N GLU A 105 -24.67 2.21 6.57
CA GLU A 105 -23.58 1.89 7.50
C GLU A 105 -22.82 3.14 7.91
N GLU A 106 -22.43 3.94 6.93
CA GLU A 106 -21.66 5.18 7.13
C GLU A 106 -22.44 6.19 7.98
N ARG A 107 -23.77 6.31 7.80
CA ARG A 107 -24.64 7.14 8.65
C ARG A 107 -24.64 6.67 10.09
N GLY A 108 -24.64 5.35 10.33
CA GLY A 108 -24.55 4.80 11.68
C GLY A 108 -23.23 5.14 12.35
N VAL A 109 -22.11 5.02 11.62
CA VAL A 109 -20.78 5.39 12.11
C VAL A 109 -20.68 6.91 12.36
N LEU A 110 -21.19 7.73 11.44
CA LEU A 110 -21.23 9.18 11.60
C LEU A 110 -22.01 9.60 12.84
N ALA A 111 -23.21 9.03 13.05
CA ALA A 111 -24.02 9.33 14.22
C ALA A 111 -23.30 8.99 15.54
N GLU A 112 -22.60 7.84 15.60
CA GLU A 112 -21.73 7.44 16.72
C GLU A 112 -20.65 8.49 16.96
N PHE A 113 -19.92 8.89 15.91
CA PHE A 113 -18.83 9.84 16.02
C PHE A 113 -19.30 11.25 16.42
N LEU A 114 -20.45 11.69 15.91
CA LEU A 114 -21.04 12.99 16.30
C LEU A 114 -21.46 13.00 17.77
N ALA A 115 -22.07 11.90 18.26
CA ALA A 115 -22.44 11.77 19.67
C ALA A 115 -21.22 11.79 20.59
N HIS A 116 -20.19 11.02 20.25
CA HIS A 116 -18.93 10.98 21.01
C HIS A 116 -18.17 12.29 20.92
N GLY A 117 -18.14 12.96 19.77
CA GLY A 117 -17.52 14.28 19.60
C GLY A 117 -18.17 15.35 20.46
N LYS A 118 -19.52 15.36 20.54
CA LYS A 118 -20.27 16.26 21.45
C LYS A 118 -19.94 16.00 22.92
N ALA A 119 -19.82 14.72 23.31
CA ALA A 119 -19.46 14.35 24.69
C ALA A 119 -18.01 14.77 25.04
N VAL A 120 -17.05 14.56 24.12
CA VAL A 120 -15.64 15.03 24.32
C VAL A 120 -15.59 16.54 24.45
N ARG A 121 -16.28 17.29 23.58
CA ARG A 121 -16.36 18.75 23.61
C ARG A 121 -16.97 19.25 24.92
N ALA A 122 -18.06 18.62 25.39
CA ALA A 122 -18.71 18.96 26.67
C ALA A 122 -17.77 18.72 27.86
N GLU A 123 -17.06 17.59 27.91
CA GLU A 123 -16.10 17.29 28.96
C GLU A 123 -14.92 18.27 28.98
N ARG A 124 -14.38 18.64 27.82
CA ARG A 124 -13.33 19.67 27.73
C ARG A 124 -13.81 21.04 28.22
N ALA A 125 -15.07 21.39 27.95
CA ALA A 125 -15.68 22.64 28.45
C ALA A 125 -15.88 22.60 29.95
N ARG A 126 -16.39 21.48 30.52
CA ARG A 126 -16.54 21.26 31.93
C ARG A 126 -15.19 21.37 32.67
N ALA A 127 -14.20 20.64 32.21
CA ALA A 127 -12.88 20.61 32.82
C ALA A 127 -12.21 22.00 32.80
N ARG A 128 -12.34 22.72 31.68
CA ARG A 128 -11.83 24.11 31.59
C ARG A 128 -12.51 25.05 32.61
N ALA A 129 -13.85 24.93 32.75
CA ALA A 129 -14.59 25.75 33.71
C ALA A 129 -14.22 25.42 35.17
N ALA A 130 -13.89 24.16 35.44
CA ALA A 130 -13.46 23.69 36.77
C ALA A 130 -11.93 23.88 37.06
N GLY A 131 -11.14 24.27 36.05
CA GLY A 131 -9.68 24.32 36.17
C GLY A 131 -9.02 22.95 36.31
N GLU A 132 -9.67 21.90 35.77
CA GLU A 132 -9.24 20.50 35.85
C GLU A 132 -8.75 19.97 34.50
N ALA A 133 -8.02 18.85 34.52
CA ALA A 133 -7.75 18.08 33.31
C ALA A 133 -9.02 17.33 32.85
N PRO A 134 -9.32 17.27 31.54
CA PRO A 134 -10.50 16.58 31.06
C PRO A 134 -10.40 15.06 31.25
N ALA A 135 -11.46 14.44 31.81
CA ALA A 135 -11.55 13.01 32.11
C ALA A 135 -11.87 12.14 30.88
N LEU A 136 -11.13 12.33 29.77
CA LEU A 136 -11.38 11.66 28.48
C LEU A 136 -11.21 10.14 28.56
N ALA A 137 -10.28 9.64 29.37
CA ALA A 137 -10.08 8.21 29.56
C ALA A 137 -11.34 7.51 30.08
N GLY A 138 -12.11 8.18 30.96
CA GLY A 138 -13.40 7.67 31.44
C GLY A 138 -14.45 7.53 30.34
N LEU A 139 -14.58 8.54 29.47
CA LEU A 139 -15.49 8.52 28.33
C LEU A 139 -15.12 7.40 27.35
N VAL A 140 -13.85 7.34 26.93
CA VAL A 140 -13.35 6.35 25.97
C VAL A 140 -13.53 4.93 26.52
N ARG A 141 -13.30 4.72 27.83
CA ARG A 141 -13.54 3.44 28.51
C ARG A 141 -15.02 3.08 28.51
N GLY A 142 -15.91 4.05 28.72
CA GLY A 142 -17.38 3.88 28.67
C GLY A 142 -17.87 3.44 27.30
N TRP A 143 -17.19 3.83 26.23
CA TRP A 143 -17.50 3.41 24.84
C TRP A 143 -16.83 2.09 24.44
N GLY A 144 -16.19 1.39 25.37
CA GLY A 144 -15.56 0.10 25.16
C GLY A 144 -14.05 0.08 25.25
N GLY A 145 -13.35 1.22 25.08
CA GLY A 145 -11.92 1.36 25.27
C GLY A 145 -11.04 0.46 24.41
N SER A 146 -9.84 0.13 24.92
CA SER A 146 -8.91 -0.79 24.29
C SER A 146 -8.53 -1.94 25.22
N THR A 147 -8.42 -3.16 24.65
CA THR A 147 -8.04 -4.37 25.36
C THR A 147 -6.90 -5.06 24.63
N ILE A 148 -5.78 -5.31 25.31
CA ILE A 148 -4.69 -6.14 24.80
C ILE A 148 -5.00 -7.60 25.14
N ALA A 149 -5.16 -8.43 24.11
CA ALA A 149 -5.34 -9.87 24.25
C ALA A 149 -4.03 -10.59 23.95
N TYR A 150 -3.56 -11.43 24.88
CA TYR A 150 -2.31 -12.13 24.75
C TYR A 150 -2.45 -13.62 25.09
N ARG A 151 -1.69 -14.46 24.37
CA ARG A 151 -1.77 -15.93 24.49
C ARG A 151 -1.18 -16.54 25.78
N LYS A 152 -0.52 -15.72 26.61
CA LYS A 152 0.07 -16.10 27.90
C LYS A 152 -0.34 -15.12 28.98
N ASN A 153 0.19 -15.27 30.20
CA ASN A 153 -0.02 -14.29 31.27
C ASN A 153 0.67 -12.95 30.98
N LEU A 154 0.25 -11.91 31.65
CA LEU A 154 0.86 -10.58 31.58
C LEU A 154 2.37 -10.63 31.89
N THR A 155 2.77 -11.34 32.92
CA THR A 155 4.17 -11.50 33.34
C THR A 155 5.04 -12.23 32.32
N ASP A 156 4.43 -13.01 31.42
CA ASP A 156 5.12 -13.70 30.33
C ASP A 156 5.25 -12.81 29.09
N ALA A 157 4.55 -11.68 29.05
CA ALA A 157 4.56 -10.78 27.90
C ALA A 157 5.97 -10.18 27.69
N PRO A 158 6.47 -10.16 26.44
CA PRO A 158 7.77 -9.53 26.16
C PRO A 158 7.85 -8.08 26.64
N ALA A 159 6.77 -7.29 26.54
CA ALA A 159 6.70 -5.92 27.04
C ALA A 159 6.95 -5.87 28.54
N TYR A 160 6.32 -6.74 29.32
CA TYR A 160 6.52 -6.79 30.78
C TYR A 160 7.98 -7.08 31.15
N ARG A 161 8.61 -8.03 30.48
CA ARG A 161 10.00 -8.41 30.75
C ARG A 161 11.04 -7.41 30.26
N LEU A 162 10.70 -6.64 29.22
CA LEU A 162 11.61 -5.66 28.62
C LEU A 162 11.47 -4.27 29.24
N ASN A 163 10.24 -3.87 29.56
CA ASN A 163 9.93 -2.55 30.09
C ASN A 163 8.56 -2.56 30.78
N HIS A 164 8.52 -3.04 32.05
CA HIS A 164 7.28 -3.15 32.81
C HIS A 164 6.63 -1.80 33.14
N GLU A 165 7.43 -0.72 33.21
CA GLU A 165 6.92 0.62 33.46
C GLU A 165 5.94 1.09 32.39
N GLU A 166 6.15 0.71 31.13
CA GLU A 166 5.19 1.04 30.05
C GLU A 166 3.86 0.30 30.18
N ILE A 167 3.87 -0.92 30.74
CA ILE A 167 2.62 -1.63 31.03
C ILE A 167 1.87 -0.94 32.18
N GLU A 168 2.58 -0.51 33.24
CA GLU A 168 1.98 0.23 34.34
C GLU A 168 1.30 1.50 33.81
N LYS A 169 2.00 2.27 32.98
CA LYS A 169 1.45 3.46 32.35
C LYS A 169 0.23 3.15 31.46
N ALA A 170 0.28 2.11 30.67
CA ALA A 170 -0.85 1.70 29.84
C ALA A 170 -2.09 1.34 30.68
N LEU A 171 -1.89 0.65 31.80
CA LEU A 171 -2.97 0.33 32.74
C LEU A 171 -3.54 1.59 33.42
N GLU A 172 -2.67 2.55 33.82
CA GLU A 172 -3.07 3.85 34.34
C GLU A 172 -3.93 4.63 33.33
N GLU A 173 -3.58 4.59 32.06
CA GLU A 173 -4.34 5.18 30.94
C GLU A 173 -5.67 4.47 30.65
N GLY A 174 -5.90 3.33 31.28
CA GLY A 174 -7.17 2.59 31.23
C GLY A 174 -7.24 1.49 30.19
N ILE A 175 -6.09 1.05 29.67
CA ILE A 175 -6.02 -0.15 28.82
C ILE A 175 -6.28 -1.38 29.67
N ARG A 176 -7.07 -2.31 29.10
CA ARG A 176 -7.34 -3.61 29.72
C ARG A 176 -6.39 -4.66 29.15
N PHE A 177 -6.04 -5.63 29.99
CA PHE A 177 -5.24 -6.76 29.58
C PHE A 177 -6.01 -8.08 29.80
N ALA A 178 -6.11 -8.90 28.74
CA ALA A 178 -6.75 -10.20 28.75
C ALA A 178 -5.72 -11.29 28.37
N GLY A 179 -5.22 -12.00 29.40
CA GLY A 179 -4.21 -13.05 29.21
C GLY A 179 -4.80 -14.40 28.86
N ASN A 180 -3.94 -15.33 28.42
CA ASN A 180 -4.25 -16.72 28.05
C ASN A 180 -5.32 -16.84 26.97
N LEU A 181 -5.35 -15.93 26.01
CA LEU A 181 -6.32 -15.88 24.93
C LEU A 181 -5.65 -16.02 23.55
N VAL A 182 -6.07 -17.03 22.79
CA VAL A 182 -5.63 -17.25 21.41
C VAL A 182 -6.80 -16.91 20.47
N PRO A 183 -6.64 -15.98 19.51
CA PRO A 183 -7.73 -15.62 18.59
C PRO A 183 -8.04 -16.79 17.64
N VAL A 184 -9.32 -17.02 17.38
CA VAL A 184 -9.83 -18.13 16.56
C VAL A 184 -10.66 -17.63 15.38
N GLU A 185 -11.61 -16.73 15.65
CA GLU A 185 -12.55 -16.27 14.63
C GLU A 185 -12.90 -14.80 14.83
N ALA A 186 -12.96 -14.06 13.73
CA ALA A 186 -13.54 -12.73 13.66
C ALA A 186 -14.99 -12.83 13.21
N ILE A 187 -15.89 -12.23 13.99
CA ILE A 187 -17.33 -12.26 13.73
C ILE A 187 -17.72 -11.00 12.98
N PRO A 188 -18.25 -11.11 11.75
CA PRO A 188 -18.76 -9.96 11.01
C PRO A 188 -20.13 -9.53 11.49
N ASP A 189 -20.40 -8.23 11.43
CA ASP A 189 -21.75 -7.67 11.54
C ASP A 189 -22.52 -7.82 10.21
N ARG A 190 -23.74 -7.30 10.15
CA ARG A 190 -24.61 -7.36 8.96
C ARG A 190 -24.03 -6.68 7.72
N PHE A 191 -23.03 -5.80 7.88
CA PHE A 191 -22.34 -5.10 6.80
C PHE A 191 -20.98 -5.75 6.43
N GLY A 192 -20.63 -6.86 7.08
CA GLY A 192 -19.34 -7.54 6.89
C GLY A 192 -18.15 -6.84 7.56
N ALA A 193 -18.41 -5.92 8.50
CA ALA A 193 -17.41 -5.31 9.36
C ALA A 193 -17.30 -6.04 10.70
N LEU A 194 -16.17 -5.90 11.38
CA LEU A 194 -15.91 -6.58 12.65
C LEU A 194 -16.91 -6.16 13.75
N GLU A 195 -17.54 -7.16 14.40
CA GLU A 195 -18.40 -6.98 15.57
C GLU A 195 -17.77 -7.54 16.85
N ALA A 196 -17.08 -8.67 16.74
CA ALA A 196 -16.44 -9.33 17.86
C ALA A 196 -15.29 -10.25 17.40
N VAL A 197 -14.44 -10.62 18.34
CA VAL A 197 -13.42 -11.66 18.15
C VAL A 197 -13.65 -12.78 19.16
N VAL A 198 -13.68 -14.01 18.67
CA VAL A 198 -13.71 -15.22 19.49
C VAL A 198 -12.29 -15.67 19.76
N PHE A 199 -11.99 -15.92 21.01
CA PHE A 199 -10.73 -16.44 21.50
C PHE A 199 -10.93 -17.78 22.16
N LYS A 200 -9.91 -18.62 22.12
CA LYS A 200 -9.82 -19.83 22.94
C LYS A 200 -8.98 -19.54 24.17
N GLY A 201 -9.55 -19.72 25.35
CA GLY A 201 -8.85 -19.60 26.63
C GLY A 201 -7.88 -20.76 26.88
N GLY A 202 -6.94 -20.55 27.78
CA GLY A 202 -6.01 -21.59 28.21
C GLY A 202 -6.68 -22.82 28.84
N ASP A 203 -7.90 -22.67 29.34
CA ASP A 203 -8.79 -23.73 29.86
C ASP A 203 -9.66 -24.40 28.78
N GLY A 204 -9.47 -24.01 27.52
CA GLY A 204 -10.22 -24.54 26.37
C GLY A 204 -11.58 -23.88 26.13
N ARG A 205 -12.03 -22.98 27.00
CA ARG A 205 -13.30 -22.25 26.82
C ARG A 205 -13.19 -21.17 25.75
N GLU A 206 -14.30 -20.92 25.07
CA GLU A 206 -14.40 -19.79 24.16
C GLU A 206 -14.73 -18.51 24.94
N VAL A 207 -14.00 -17.44 24.60
CA VAL A 207 -14.20 -16.10 25.14
C VAL A 207 -14.48 -15.17 23.97
N ARG A 208 -15.66 -14.54 23.95
CA ARG A 208 -16.04 -13.56 22.94
C ARG A 208 -15.78 -12.15 23.49
N LEU A 209 -14.92 -11.40 22.80
CA LEU A 209 -14.69 -9.98 23.10
C LEU A 209 -15.35 -9.12 22.02
N PRO A 210 -16.20 -8.15 22.41
CA PRO A 210 -16.69 -7.15 21.46
C PRO A 210 -15.52 -6.36 20.87
N ALA A 211 -15.52 -6.16 19.57
CA ALA A 211 -14.47 -5.41 18.89
C ALA A 211 -15.00 -4.81 17.60
N ARG A 212 -14.81 -3.51 17.43
CA ARG A 212 -15.02 -2.83 16.14
C ARG A 212 -13.72 -2.65 15.35
N ASN A 213 -12.60 -2.72 16.07
CA ASN A 213 -11.28 -2.83 15.47
C ASN A 213 -10.45 -3.93 16.15
N LEU A 214 -9.80 -4.75 15.33
CA LEU A 214 -8.78 -5.71 15.75
C LEU A 214 -7.44 -5.27 15.16
N LEU A 215 -6.49 -4.90 16.04
CA LEU A 215 -5.16 -4.47 15.66
C LEU A 215 -4.14 -5.57 15.98
N VAL A 216 -3.56 -6.19 14.96
CA VAL A 216 -2.71 -7.37 15.13
C VAL A 216 -1.24 -6.96 15.30
N ALA A 217 -0.70 -7.13 16.51
CA ALA A 217 0.67 -6.83 16.91
C ALA A 217 1.44 -8.13 17.27
N ALA A 218 1.32 -9.16 16.43
CA ALA A 218 1.83 -10.52 16.70
C ALA A 218 3.32 -10.71 16.33
N GLY A 219 4.09 -9.64 16.22
CA GLY A 219 5.50 -9.63 15.85
C GLY A 219 5.75 -9.32 14.38
N THR A 220 7.03 -9.04 14.08
CA THR A 220 7.51 -8.68 12.75
C THR A 220 8.77 -9.47 12.43
N SER A 221 9.07 -9.60 11.13
CA SER A 221 10.31 -10.20 10.63
C SER A 221 11.25 -9.12 10.09
N PRO A 222 12.56 -9.34 10.07
CA PRO A 222 13.53 -8.41 9.48
C PRO A 222 13.20 -8.06 8.03
N ASN A 223 13.43 -6.82 7.67
CA ASN A 223 13.19 -6.36 6.31
C ASN A 223 14.34 -6.76 5.39
N THR A 224 14.19 -7.88 4.70
CA THR A 224 15.14 -8.40 3.69
C THR A 224 14.54 -8.36 2.28
N ILE A 225 13.52 -7.53 2.06
CA ILE A 225 12.77 -7.45 0.80
C ILE A 225 13.66 -7.13 -0.40
N TYR A 226 14.76 -6.40 -0.20
CA TYR A 226 15.69 -6.05 -1.27
C TYR A 226 16.26 -7.28 -1.99
N GLU A 227 16.59 -8.35 -1.25
CA GLU A 227 17.04 -9.61 -1.88
C GLU A 227 15.93 -10.32 -2.65
N LYS A 228 14.66 -10.14 -2.23
CA LYS A 228 13.50 -10.66 -2.97
C LYS A 228 13.26 -9.89 -4.27
N GLU A 229 13.45 -8.57 -4.24
CA GLU A 229 13.31 -7.69 -5.42
C GLU A 229 14.51 -7.82 -6.38
N HIS A 230 15.70 -8.10 -5.85
CA HIS A 230 16.96 -8.20 -6.60
C HIS A 230 17.71 -9.50 -6.22
N PRO A 231 17.21 -10.67 -6.65
CA PRO A 231 17.77 -11.96 -6.26
C PRO A 231 19.25 -12.11 -6.60
N GLY A 232 20.03 -12.69 -5.68
CA GLY A 232 21.47 -12.91 -5.85
C GLY A 232 22.35 -11.73 -5.45
N THR A 233 21.78 -10.64 -4.93
CA THR A 233 22.55 -9.47 -4.49
C THR A 233 23.10 -9.65 -3.07
N LEU A 234 22.27 -10.13 -2.14
CA LEU A 234 22.59 -10.25 -0.71
C LEU A 234 22.28 -11.66 -0.22
N ALA A 235 23.28 -12.42 0.17
CA ALA A 235 23.07 -13.74 0.75
C ALA A 235 22.27 -13.66 2.06
N LEU A 236 21.28 -14.53 2.22
CA LEU A 236 20.50 -14.70 3.44
C LEU A 236 21.06 -15.85 4.30
N ASP A 237 20.68 -15.86 5.57
CA ASP A 237 20.95 -16.97 6.48
C ASP A 237 20.21 -18.26 6.08
N SER A 238 20.49 -19.36 6.75
CA SER A 238 19.88 -20.67 6.44
C SER A 238 18.36 -20.69 6.58
N LYS A 239 17.80 -19.81 7.41
CA LYS A 239 16.35 -19.65 7.61
C LYS A 239 15.73 -18.59 6.69
N ARG A 240 16.54 -17.94 5.85
CA ARG A 240 16.14 -16.85 4.95
C ARG A 240 15.46 -15.67 5.68
N GLN A 241 15.83 -15.43 6.95
CA GLN A 241 15.24 -14.38 7.78
C GLN A 241 16.12 -13.15 7.88
N PHE A 242 17.44 -13.33 7.97
CA PHE A 242 18.43 -12.27 8.11
C PHE A 242 19.43 -12.28 6.96
N PHE A 243 20.12 -11.17 6.76
CA PHE A 243 21.31 -11.18 5.91
C PHE A 243 22.38 -12.04 6.55
N ARG A 244 23.07 -12.86 5.75
CA ARG A 244 24.19 -13.67 6.22
C ARG A 244 25.34 -12.76 6.60
N ALA A 245 25.84 -12.89 7.83
CA ALA A 245 26.89 -12.05 8.37
C ALA A 245 28.25 -12.35 7.72
N HIS A 246 28.99 -11.27 7.39
CA HIS A 246 30.34 -11.30 6.84
C HIS A 246 31.23 -10.31 7.59
N ARG A 247 32.54 -10.56 7.52
CA ARG A 247 33.61 -9.62 7.89
C ARG A 247 34.45 -9.31 6.67
N ILE A 248 35.17 -8.20 6.72
CA ILE A 248 36.15 -7.88 5.68
C ILE A 248 37.51 -8.36 6.13
N VAL A 249 38.07 -9.30 5.37
CA VAL A 249 39.42 -9.87 5.57
C VAL A 249 40.19 -9.70 4.27
N ASP A 250 41.31 -9.03 4.33
CA ASP A 250 42.17 -8.75 3.17
C ASP A 250 41.41 -8.18 1.96
N GLY A 251 40.50 -7.24 2.24
CA GLY A 251 39.67 -6.59 1.21
C GLY A 251 38.57 -7.47 0.60
N ARG A 252 38.20 -8.58 1.24
CA ARG A 252 37.16 -9.49 0.78
C ARG A 252 36.09 -9.70 1.86
N ALA A 253 34.83 -9.78 1.43
CA ALA A 253 33.72 -10.16 2.31
C ALA A 253 33.73 -11.67 2.55
N VAL A 254 34.07 -12.09 3.78
CA VAL A 254 34.16 -13.49 4.18
C VAL A 254 33.05 -13.81 5.17
N PRO A 255 32.27 -14.89 4.96
CA PRO A 255 31.23 -15.29 5.90
C PRO A 255 31.81 -15.51 7.30
N THR A 256 31.10 -15.05 8.35
CA THR A 256 31.47 -15.34 9.74
C THR A 256 31.14 -16.79 10.12
N ALA A 257 31.87 -17.32 11.08
CA ALA A 257 31.54 -18.62 11.67
C ALA A 257 30.25 -18.54 12.51
N ALA A 258 29.66 -19.69 12.80
CA ALA A 258 28.45 -19.77 13.61
C ALA A 258 28.70 -19.15 15.01
N GLY A 259 27.85 -18.20 15.40
CA GLY A 259 27.95 -17.48 16.69
C GLY A 259 28.84 -16.25 16.67
N GLU A 260 29.62 -16.01 15.61
CA GLU A 260 30.40 -14.79 15.45
C GLU A 260 29.53 -13.62 14.93
N THR A 261 29.92 -12.41 15.34
CA THR A 261 29.28 -11.17 14.87
C THR A 261 30.03 -10.61 13.66
N GLY A 262 29.31 -10.28 12.60
CA GLY A 262 29.84 -9.56 11.45
C GLY A 262 28.82 -8.53 10.98
N PHE A 263 29.27 -7.35 10.62
CA PHE A 263 28.41 -6.23 10.27
C PHE A 263 28.25 -6.01 8.76
N PHE A 264 28.90 -6.84 7.92
CA PHE A 264 28.79 -6.74 6.48
C PHE A 264 27.87 -7.82 5.91
N THR A 265 27.26 -7.49 4.77
CA THR A 265 26.54 -8.44 3.92
C THR A 265 27.52 -9.18 3.00
N SER A 266 27.01 -10.08 2.16
CA SER A 266 27.80 -10.73 1.10
C SER A 266 28.17 -9.79 -0.07
N TYR A 267 27.67 -8.56 -0.09
CA TYR A 267 27.88 -7.65 -1.22
C TYR A 267 29.34 -7.19 -1.29
N GLN A 268 29.93 -7.42 -2.45
CA GLN A 268 31.25 -6.91 -2.79
C GLN A 268 31.30 -6.59 -4.28
N LYS A 269 31.46 -5.32 -4.63
CA LYS A 269 31.65 -4.88 -6.01
C LYS A 269 32.57 -3.68 -6.06
N ASP A 270 33.58 -3.72 -6.89
CA ASP A 270 34.55 -2.62 -7.11
C ASP A 270 35.14 -2.07 -5.79
N GLY A 271 35.47 -2.96 -4.84
CA GLY A 271 35.98 -2.59 -3.52
C GLY A 271 34.94 -1.95 -2.58
N ARG A 272 33.67 -1.96 -2.96
CA ARG A 272 32.57 -1.41 -2.16
C ARG A 272 31.83 -2.52 -1.41
N PHE A 273 31.43 -2.22 -0.19
CA PHE A 273 30.76 -3.13 0.73
C PHE A 273 29.47 -2.50 1.27
N ILE A 274 28.57 -3.35 1.74
CA ILE A 274 27.31 -2.94 2.39
C ILE A 274 27.30 -3.53 3.80
N SER A 275 27.14 -2.67 4.81
CA SER A 275 26.91 -3.09 6.19
C SER A 275 25.43 -3.07 6.57
N TYR A 276 25.05 -3.74 7.67
CA TYR A 276 23.68 -3.79 8.13
C TYR A 276 23.56 -3.78 9.67
N TYR A 277 22.48 -3.19 10.17
CA TYR A 277 22.31 -2.83 11.58
C TYR A 277 20.87 -3.01 12.06
N GLY A 278 20.68 -2.82 13.37
CA GLY A 278 19.38 -2.83 14.01
C GLY A 278 18.66 -4.17 13.90
N ASP A 279 17.35 -4.14 13.68
CA ASP A 279 16.54 -5.36 13.57
C ASP A 279 16.85 -6.22 12.34
N ASN A 280 17.61 -5.70 11.38
CA ASN A 280 18.14 -6.53 10.29
C ASN A 280 19.28 -7.44 10.75
N HIS A 281 19.89 -7.15 11.91
CA HIS A 281 21.02 -7.91 12.43
C HIS A 281 20.57 -8.89 13.52
N PRO A 282 20.82 -10.23 13.39
CA PRO A 282 20.23 -11.24 14.26
C PRO A 282 20.58 -11.08 15.76
N ARG A 283 21.78 -10.52 16.07
CA ARG A 283 22.21 -10.28 17.45
C ARG A 283 21.51 -9.09 18.08
N TYR A 284 21.11 -8.09 17.29
CA TYR A 284 20.60 -6.81 17.76
C TYR A 284 19.10 -6.62 17.53
N ALA A 285 18.43 -7.57 16.92
CA ALA A 285 17.00 -7.53 16.69
C ALA A 285 16.18 -7.54 18.00
N GLY A 286 15.02 -6.89 17.97
CA GLY A 286 13.96 -7.03 18.97
C GLY A 286 13.70 -5.83 19.86
N ASN A 287 14.57 -4.83 19.94
CA ASN A 287 14.26 -3.54 20.60
C ASN A 287 15.22 -2.41 20.18
N VAL A 288 14.80 -1.19 20.45
CA VAL A 288 15.53 0.04 20.04
C VAL A 288 16.92 0.14 20.69
N VAL A 289 17.07 -0.27 21.95
CA VAL A 289 18.37 -0.20 22.66
C VAL A 289 19.41 -1.10 21.99
N LYS A 290 19.02 -2.31 21.60
CA LYS A 290 19.87 -3.21 20.82
C LYS A 290 20.18 -2.63 19.44
N ALA A 291 19.19 -2.05 18.77
CA ALA A 291 19.40 -1.42 17.46
C ALA A 291 20.45 -0.29 17.55
N MET A 292 20.36 0.57 18.56
CA MET A 292 21.38 1.60 18.83
C MET A 292 22.76 0.99 19.14
N ALA A 293 22.79 -0.09 19.94
CA ALA A 293 24.03 -0.80 20.26
C ALA A 293 24.71 -1.37 19.00
N SER A 294 23.94 -1.81 18.00
CA SER A 294 24.50 -2.31 16.75
C SER A 294 25.34 -1.27 15.99
N ALA A 295 24.86 -0.03 15.97
CA ALA A 295 25.60 1.09 15.36
C ALA A 295 26.88 1.41 16.14
N ARG A 296 26.80 1.45 17.48
CA ARG A 296 27.96 1.66 18.35
C ARG A 296 29.03 0.57 18.18
N ASP A 297 28.61 -0.68 18.06
CA ASP A 297 29.54 -1.81 18.00
C ASP A 297 30.12 -1.99 16.58
N GLY A 298 29.36 -1.67 15.53
CA GLY A 298 29.74 -1.92 14.13
C GLY A 298 30.44 -0.76 13.42
N TYR A 299 30.31 0.49 13.88
CA TYR A 299 30.88 1.64 13.16
C TYR A 299 32.39 1.55 12.95
N ARG A 300 33.11 0.92 13.87
CA ARG A 300 34.57 0.77 13.81
C ARG A 300 34.99 -0.07 12.60
N GLU A 301 34.24 -1.11 12.27
CA GLU A 301 34.52 -1.95 11.09
C GLU A 301 34.32 -1.15 9.79
N VAL A 302 33.33 -0.25 9.77
CA VAL A 302 33.10 0.65 8.62
C VAL A 302 34.23 1.70 8.53
N VAL A 303 34.63 2.31 9.65
CA VAL A 303 35.74 3.28 9.67
C VAL A 303 37.03 2.65 9.16
N ALA A 304 37.27 1.39 9.48
CA ALA A 304 38.46 0.67 9.01
C ALA A 304 38.56 0.58 7.47
N LEU A 305 37.43 0.58 6.75
CA LEU A 305 37.42 0.60 5.28
C LEU A 305 38.00 1.89 4.68
N PHE A 306 37.95 2.98 5.44
CA PHE A 306 38.35 4.32 5.01
C PHE A 306 39.71 4.75 5.54
N LYS A 307 40.40 3.87 6.30
CA LYS A 307 41.65 4.20 6.99
C LYS A 307 42.75 4.72 6.05
N ASP A 308 42.82 4.17 4.86
CA ASP A 308 43.87 4.49 3.88
C ASP A 308 43.36 5.42 2.75
N LEU A 309 42.12 5.88 2.82
CA LEU A 309 41.57 6.84 1.88
C LEU A 309 42.17 8.21 2.09
N LYS A 310 42.81 8.75 1.07
CA LYS A 310 43.20 10.15 1.07
C LYS A 310 41.93 11.01 0.96
N PRO A 311 41.87 12.14 1.69
CA PRO A 311 40.76 13.10 1.51
C PRO A 311 40.66 13.47 0.03
N ALA A 312 39.47 13.34 -0.54
CA ALA A 312 39.21 13.87 -1.86
C ALA A 312 39.46 15.39 -1.84
N PRO A 313 40.00 16.01 -2.95
CA PRO A 313 39.96 17.46 -3.07
C PRO A 313 38.52 17.92 -2.77
N GLU A 314 38.35 19.01 -2.05
CA GLU A 314 37.06 19.60 -1.79
C GLU A 314 36.35 19.88 -3.12
N ALA A 315 35.66 18.86 -3.66
CA ALA A 315 34.67 19.11 -4.68
C ALA A 315 33.66 20.09 -4.04
N PRO A 316 33.30 21.18 -4.71
CA PRO A 316 32.43 22.16 -4.10
C PRO A 316 31.17 21.44 -3.62
N LEU A 317 30.91 21.39 -2.32
CA LEU A 317 29.73 20.78 -1.72
C LEU A 317 28.44 21.22 -2.44
N LYS A 318 28.44 22.47 -2.92
CA LYS A 318 27.36 23.03 -3.75
C LYS A 318 27.11 22.22 -5.03
N THR A 319 28.17 21.75 -5.70
CA THR A 319 28.02 20.93 -6.93
C THR A 319 27.45 19.56 -6.58
N LEU A 320 27.92 18.94 -5.50
CA LEU A 320 27.38 17.67 -5.02
C LEU A 320 25.88 17.81 -4.68
N PHE A 321 25.52 18.79 -3.87
CA PHE A 321 24.12 19.03 -3.50
C PHE A 321 23.24 19.31 -4.70
N LYS A 322 23.72 20.12 -5.65
CA LYS A 322 22.98 20.35 -6.89
C LYS A 322 22.76 19.06 -7.67
N THR A 323 23.79 18.23 -7.82
CA THR A 323 23.67 16.94 -8.51
C THR A 323 22.68 16.01 -7.77
N MET A 324 22.75 15.97 -6.43
CA MET A 324 21.80 15.19 -5.65
C MET A 324 20.36 15.70 -5.78
N ASP A 325 20.16 17.01 -5.71
CA ASP A 325 18.83 17.63 -5.93
C ASP A 325 18.30 17.31 -7.33
N ASP A 326 19.11 17.46 -8.36
CA ASP A 326 18.73 17.17 -9.74
C ASP A 326 18.34 15.70 -9.97
N LEU A 327 18.98 14.77 -9.28
CA LEU A 327 18.75 13.33 -9.43
C LEU A 327 17.66 12.79 -8.50
N LEU A 328 17.57 13.30 -7.25
CA LEU A 328 16.81 12.71 -6.17
C LEU A 328 15.60 13.54 -5.70
N CYS A 329 15.48 14.81 -6.13
CA CYS A 329 14.36 15.67 -5.77
C CYS A 329 13.39 15.84 -6.95
N PRO A 330 12.37 14.98 -7.07
CA PRO A 330 11.39 15.07 -8.14
C PRO A 330 10.65 16.41 -8.14
N THR A 331 10.36 16.91 -9.34
CA THR A 331 9.57 18.13 -9.55
C THR A 331 8.47 17.88 -10.55
N VAL A 332 7.35 18.56 -10.35
CA VAL A 332 6.24 18.57 -11.32
C VAL A 332 6.71 19.22 -12.60
N HIS A 333 6.57 18.54 -13.73
CA HIS A 333 6.87 19.06 -15.06
C HIS A 333 5.61 19.65 -15.72
N ALA A 334 4.50 18.88 -15.68
CA ALA A 334 3.22 19.32 -16.22
C ALA A 334 2.05 18.66 -15.47
N VAL A 335 0.91 19.33 -15.48
CA VAL A 335 -0.38 18.82 -14.98
C VAL A 335 -1.38 18.94 -16.12
N ASN A 336 -1.86 17.82 -16.63
CA ASN A 336 -2.77 17.76 -17.78
C ASN A 336 -4.11 17.19 -17.35
N ARG A 337 -5.20 17.91 -17.59
CA ARG A 337 -6.54 17.36 -17.40
C ARG A 337 -6.94 16.60 -18.66
N LEU A 338 -7.00 15.28 -18.55
CA LEU A 338 -7.32 14.39 -19.68
C LEU A 338 -8.83 14.26 -19.90
N THR A 339 -9.59 14.16 -18.81
CA THR A 339 -11.06 14.12 -18.81
C THR A 339 -11.57 14.96 -17.62
N PRO A 340 -12.88 15.18 -17.46
CA PRO A 340 -13.41 15.88 -16.29
C PRO A 340 -12.98 15.32 -14.93
N THR A 341 -12.60 14.02 -14.86
CA THR A 341 -12.25 13.32 -13.62
C THR A 341 -10.87 12.65 -13.64
N ILE A 342 -10.13 12.75 -14.75
CA ILE A 342 -8.80 12.11 -14.88
C ILE A 342 -7.74 13.18 -15.12
N VAL A 343 -6.69 13.10 -14.32
CA VAL A 343 -5.53 14.01 -14.38
C VAL A 343 -4.27 13.18 -14.67
N GLU A 344 -3.44 13.69 -15.57
CA GLU A 344 -2.08 13.23 -15.80
C GLU A 344 -1.11 14.20 -15.13
N LEU A 345 -0.24 13.68 -14.29
CA LEU A 345 0.87 14.40 -13.71
C LEU A 345 2.17 13.92 -14.35
N VAL A 346 2.84 14.79 -15.08
CA VAL A 346 4.18 14.52 -15.59
C VAL A 346 5.21 15.01 -14.57
N VAL A 347 6.08 14.14 -14.10
CA VAL A 347 7.07 14.45 -13.08
C VAL A 347 8.47 14.24 -13.65
N ARG A 348 9.36 15.20 -13.42
CA ARG A 348 10.78 15.01 -13.65
C ARG A 348 11.37 14.28 -12.44
N ALA A 349 11.77 13.02 -12.64
CA ALA A 349 12.35 12.14 -11.63
C ALA A 349 13.38 11.19 -12.29
N PRO A 350 14.58 11.68 -12.61
CA PRO A 350 15.53 10.99 -13.50
C PRO A 350 15.89 9.58 -13.04
N MET A 351 16.18 9.39 -11.74
CA MET A 351 16.56 8.07 -11.21
C MET A 351 15.41 7.08 -11.24
N ALA A 352 14.17 7.55 -11.00
CA ALA A 352 12.97 6.73 -11.05
C ALA A 352 12.62 6.34 -12.50
N ALA A 353 12.69 7.31 -13.42
CA ALA A 353 12.44 7.09 -14.85
C ALA A 353 13.44 6.09 -15.46
N LEU A 354 14.73 6.21 -15.14
CA LEU A 354 15.78 5.35 -15.68
C LEU A 354 15.53 3.86 -15.38
N ARG A 355 15.00 3.55 -14.20
CA ARG A 355 14.84 2.18 -13.69
C ARG A 355 13.45 1.60 -13.91
N PHE A 356 12.53 2.37 -14.47
CA PHE A 356 11.18 1.90 -14.71
C PHE A 356 11.11 0.78 -15.73
N GLU A 357 10.31 -0.24 -15.40
CA GLU A 357 9.88 -1.31 -16.30
C GLU A 357 8.36 -1.39 -16.30
N PRO A 358 7.73 -1.78 -17.44
CA PRO A 358 6.28 -1.83 -17.57
C PRO A 358 5.59 -2.66 -16.49
N GLY A 359 4.48 -2.18 -15.97
CA GLY A 359 3.72 -2.81 -14.89
C GLY A 359 4.14 -2.34 -13.48
N GLN A 360 5.26 -1.66 -13.32
CA GLN A 360 5.71 -1.16 -12.02
C GLN A 360 4.94 0.09 -11.57
N PHE A 361 5.04 0.39 -10.27
CA PHE A 361 4.31 1.45 -9.59
C PHE A 361 5.23 2.49 -8.97
N PHE A 362 4.64 3.66 -8.71
CA PHE A 362 5.23 4.74 -7.94
C PHE A 362 4.31 5.17 -6.82
N ARG A 363 4.87 5.72 -5.75
CA ARG A 363 4.10 6.45 -4.75
C ARG A 363 4.37 7.94 -4.91
N LEU A 364 3.31 8.71 -5.07
CA LEU A 364 3.34 10.16 -5.14
C LEU A 364 2.80 10.78 -3.85
N GLN A 365 3.43 11.86 -3.40
CA GLN A 365 2.96 12.69 -2.29
C GLN A 365 3.54 14.10 -2.43
N ASN A 366 2.80 15.14 -2.03
CA ASN A 366 3.38 16.46 -1.87
C ASN A 366 4.10 16.59 -0.52
N TYR A 367 4.93 17.63 -0.38
CA TYR A 367 5.57 17.92 0.91
C TYR A 367 4.58 18.64 1.83
N GLU A 368 4.29 18.07 3.01
CA GLU A 368 3.39 18.67 3.99
C GLU A 368 3.78 20.12 4.32
N ARG A 369 5.08 20.40 4.50
CA ARG A 369 5.58 21.75 4.81
C ARG A 369 5.36 22.78 3.72
N LEU A 370 5.30 22.34 2.47
CA LEU A 370 5.09 23.20 1.28
C LEU A 370 3.62 23.28 0.89
N ALA A 371 2.80 22.34 1.38
CA ALA A 371 1.38 22.32 1.07
C ALA A 371 0.64 23.56 1.61
N PRO A 372 -0.26 24.17 0.84
CA PRO A 372 -0.99 25.36 1.28
C PRO A 372 -1.89 25.06 2.48
N LEU A 373 -2.11 26.07 3.31
CA LEU A 373 -3.10 26.04 4.38
C LEU A 373 -4.33 26.83 3.90
N VAL A 374 -5.48 26.15 3.79
CA VAL A 374 -6.75 26.73 3.32
C VAL A 374 -7.82 26.43 4.38
N ASP A 375 -8.49 27.46 4.86
CA ASP A 375 -9.53 27.36 5.89
C ASP A 375 -9.14 26.49 7.09
N GLY A 376 -7.90 26.69 7.57
CA GLY A 376 -7.34 25.93 8.70
C GLY A 376 -6.89 24.49 8.36
N HIS A 377 -7.01 24.05 7.11
CA HIS A 377 -6.61 22.73 6.67
C HIS A 377 -5.36 22.77 5.80
N ARG A 378 -4.38 21.93 6.14
CA ARG A 378 -3.19 21.72 5.32
C ARG A 378 -3.53 20.79 4.17
N LEU A 379 -3.40 21.27 2.92
CA LEU A 379 -3.69 20.47 1.72
C LEU A 379 -2.56 19.48 1.43
N ALA A 380 -2.17 18.72 2.45
CA ALA A 380 -1.20 17.64 2.34
C ALA A 380 -1.88 16.37 1.85
N MET A 381 -1.26 15.72 0.88
CA MET A 381 -1.76 14.46 0.29
C MET A 381 -1.31 13.28 1.15
N GLU A 382 -2.17 12.29 1.27
CA GLU A 382 -1.73 10.93 1.60
C GLU A 382 -0.97 10.35 0.40
N GLY A 383 -0.06 9.41 0.66
CA GLY A 383 0.69 8.79 -0.42
C GLY A 383 -0.21 8.02 -1.36
N LEU A 384 -0.20 8.40 -2.63
CA LEU A 384 -0.95 7.74 -3.70
C LEU A 384 -0.09 6.69 -4.40
N ALA A 385 -0.58 5.46 -4.51
CA ALA A 385 0.02 4.45 -5.37
C ALA A 385 -0.49 4.65 -6.81
N LEU A 386 0.43 4.93 -7.72
CA LEU A 386 0.14 5.27 -9.10
C LEU A 386 1.02 4.46 -10.04
N THR A 387 0.48 4.07 -11.17
CA THR A 387 1.23 3.35 -12.20
C THR A 387 1.94 4.30 -13.14
N GLY A 388 3.12 3.90 -13.65
CA GLY A 388 3.78 4.61 -14.74
C GLY A 388 3.04 4.36 -16.05
N ALA A 389 2.37 5.39 -16.58
CA ALA A 389 1.67 5.28 -17.85
C ALA A 389 2.65 5.33 -19.03
N TRP A 390 3.59 6.24 -19.01
CA TRP A 390 4.74 6.30 -19.92
C TRP A 390 5.95 6.91 -19.24
N VAL A 391 7.13 6.64 -19.78
CA VAL A 391 8.41 7.13 -19.26
C VAL A 391 9.31 7.56 -20.40
N ASP A 392 9.90 8.74 -20.27
CA ASP A 392 11.00 9.23 -21.12
C ASP A 392 12.30 9.16 -20.29
N LYS A 393 13.08 8.10 -20.54
CA LYS A 393 14.31 7.85 -19.78
C LYS A 393 15.40 8.87 -20.07
N GLU A 394 15.42 9.47 -21.27
CA GLU A 394 16.44 10.46 -21.67
C GLU A 394 16.20 11.79 -20.96
N LYS A 395 14.95 12.26 -20.91
CA LYS A 395 14.57 13.49 -20.21
C LYS A 395 14.35 13.29 -18.72
N GLY A 396 14.31 12.04 -18.25
CA GLY A 396 14.01 11.69 -16.87
C GLY A 396 12.58 12.04 -16.47
N LEU A 397 11.62 11.92 -17.39
CA LEU A 397 10.21 12.21 -17.17
C LEU A 397 9.41 10.92 -16.99
N LEU A 398 8.44 10.96 -16.11
CA LEU A 398 7.45 9.90 -15.93
C LEU A 398 6.05 10.49 -15.85
N SER A 399 5.08 9.79 -16.44
CA SER A 399 3.66 10.13 -16.41
C SER A 399 2.93 9.26 -15.40
N LEU A 400 2.18 9.92 -14.53
CA LEU A 400 1.31 9.31 -13.53
C LEU A 400 -0.12 9.75 -13.81
N ILE A 401 -1.02 8.80 -14.08
CA ILE A 401 -2.43 9.09 -14.37
C ILE A 401 -3.29 8.67 -13.18
N MET A 402 -4.20 9.54 -12.77
CA MET A 402 -5.04 9.32 -11.60
C MET A 402 -6.49 9.74 -11.85
N LEU A 403 -7.40 8.99 -11.22
CA LEU A 403 -8.82 9.31 -11.14
C LEU A 403 -9.09 10.11 -9.85
N GLU A 404 -9.78 11.21 -9.96
CA GLU A 404 -10.15 12.08 -8.84
C GLU A 404 -11.29 11.48 -8.01
N MET A 405 -11.00 10.46 -7.20
CA MET A 405 -12.00 9.80 -6.34
C MET A 405 -11.99 10.32 -4.90
N GLY A 406 -10.83 10.67 -4.37
CA GLY A 406 -10.64 11.09 -2.98
C GLY A 406 -9.95 12.45 -2.87
N ALA A 407 -9.74 12.93 -1.64
CA ALA A 407 -9.10 14.22 -1.40
C ALA A 407 -7.69 14.27 -2.00
N SER A 408 -6.85 13.28 -1.74
CA SER A 408 -5.46 13.27 -2.20
C SER A 408 -5.34 13.21 -3.73
N SER A 409 -6.15 12.40 -4.41
CA SER A 409 -6.15 12.34 -5.88
C SER A 409 -6.64 13.63 -6.53
N ARG A 410 -7.61 14.32 -5.90
CA ARG A 410 -8.07 15.65 -6.36
C ARG A 410 -7.01 16.72 -6.18
N LEU A 411 -6.21 16.65 -5.12
CA LEU A 411 -5.12 17.60 -4.89
C LEU A 411 -4.03 17.54 -5.97
N CYS A 412 -3.89 16.45 -6.71
CA CYS A 412 -2.95 16.34 -7.82
C CYS A 412 -3.21 17.39 -8.92
N ALA A 413 -4.47 17.75 -9.17
CA ALA A 413 -4.83 18.77 -10.14
C ALA A 413 -4.42 20.20 -9.76
N TYR A 414 -4.08 20.43 -8.49
CA TYR A 414 -3.65 21.71 -7.94
C TYR A 414 -2.14 21.86 -7.82
N LEU A 415 -1.38 20.80 -8.08
CA LEU A 415 0.08 20.86 -8.15
C LEU A 415 0.51 21.76 -9.31
N ARG A 416 1.68 22.40 -9.17
CA ARG A 416 2.16 23.39 -10.16
C ARG A 416 3.48 22.95 -10.76
N PRO A 417 3.74 23.23 -12.04
CA PRO A 417 5.05 23.03 -12.64
C PRO A 417 6.16 23.69 -11.81
N GLY A 418 7.25 22.95 -11.59
CA GLY A 418 8.37 23.34 -10.72
C GLY A 418 8.17 23.01 -9.23
N GLU A 419 6.97 22.62 -8.79
CA GLU A 419 6.73 22.22 -7.41
C GLU A 419 7.44 20.90 -7.08
N ARG A 420 8.10 20.85 -5.92
CA ARG A 420 8.75 19.62 -5.43
C ARG A 420 7.70 18.65 -4.93
N VAL A 421 7.86 17.38 -5.31
CA VAL A 421 7.03 16.26 -4.86
C VAL A 421 7.89 15.09 -4.39
N VAL A 422 7.32 14.23 -3.58
CA VAL A 422 7.96 12.97 -3.20
C VAL A 422 7.48 11.90 -4.19
N VAL A 423 8.41 11.30 -4.93
CA VAL A 423 8.15 10.13 -5.76
C VAL A 423 9.05 9.01 -5.27
N MET A 424 8.45 7.91 -4.84
CA MET A 424 9.16 6.70 -4.43
C MET A 424 8.84 5.59 -5.44
N GLY A 425 9.85 4.85 -5.83
CA GLY A 425 9.75 3.79 -6.84
C GLY A 425 10.83 3.93 -7.91
N PRO A 426 10.76 3.15 -9.01
CA PRO A 426 9.72 2.14 -9.27
C PRO A 426 9.75 0.99 -8.27
N THR A 427 8.60 0.34 -8.08
CA THR A 427 8.44 -0.79 -7.17
C THR A 427 7.43 -1.79 -7.72
N GLY A 428 7.43 -3.01 -7.19
CA GLY A 428 6.67 -4.15 -7.73
C GLY A 428 7.43 -4.91 -8.81
N ALA A 429 7.02 -6.15 -9.05
CA ALA A 429 7.56 -6.94 -10.14
C ALA A 429 7.10 -6.35 -11.49
N PRO A 430 7.99 -6.21 -12.49
CA PRO A 430 7.55 -5.85 -13.82
C PRO A 430 6.65 -6.93 -14.41
N THR A 431 5.74 -6.53 -15.29
CA THR A 431 4.92 -7.48 -16.05
C THR A 431 5.81 -8.29 -17.00
N GLU A 432 5.59 -9.60 -17.03
CA GLU A 432 6.31 -10.47 -17.97
C GLU A 432 5.96 -10.14 -19.42
N ILE A 433 6.96 -9.81 -20.23
CA ILE A 433 6.81 -9.48 -21.64
C ILE A 433 7.35 -10.64 -22.48
N PRO A 434 6.47 -11.49 -23.04
CA PRO A 434 6.86 -12.59 -23.93
C PRO A 434 7.38 -12.10 -25.29
N GLU A 435 7.75 -13.04 -26.15
CA GLU A 435 8.16 -12.74 -27.53
C GLU A 435 7.32 -13.55 -28.52
N ASN A 436 6.95 -12.90 -29.63
CA ASN A 436 6.24 -13.54 -30.77
C ASN A 436 4.91 -14.23 -30.39
N GLU A 437 4.21 -13.71 -29.37
CA GLU A 437 2.88 -14.20 -28.97
C GLU A 437 1.76 -13.29 -29.51
N THR A 438 0.52 -13.82 -29.52
CA THR A 438 -0.69 -12.99 -29.59
C THR A 438 -1.20 -12.78 -28.18
N VAL A 439 -1.36 -11.51 -27.80
CA VAL A 439 -1.73 -11.09 -26.44
C VAL A 439 -3.04 -10.33 -26.45
N LEU A 440 -3.97 -10.71 -25.58
CA LEU A 440 -5.21 -9.99 -25.32
C LEU A 440 -5.00 -9.06 -24.12
N LEU A 441 -5.16 -7.76 -24.32
CA LEU A 441 -5.16 -6.77 -23.26
C LEU A 441 -6.60 -6.29 -23.01
N LEU A 442 -7.04 -6.37 -21.75
CA LEU A 442 -8.38 -5.97 -21.34
C LEU A 442 -8.27 -4.83 -20.34
N GLY A 443 -8.56 -3.61 -20.78
CA GLY A 443 -8.51 -2.41 -19.96
C GLY A 443 -9.90 -1.93 -19.53
N GLY A 444 -10.09 -1.62 -18.25
CA GLY A 444 -11.34 -1.05 -17.74
C GLY A 444 -11.12 0.30 -17.06
N GLY A 445 -11.70 1.38 -17.60
CA GLY A 445 -11.61 2.72 -17.03
C GLY A 445 -10.16 3.16 -16.84
N LEU A 446 -9.76 3.51 -15.60
CA LEU A 446 -8.38 3.91 -15.28
C LEU A 446 -7.35 2.79 -15.52
N GLY A 447 -7.76 1.51 -15.52
CA GLY A 447 -6.86 0.39 -15.82
C GLY A 447 -6.20 0.48 -17.19
N ASN A 448 -6.81 1.22 -18.14
CA ASN A 448 -6.20 1.52 -19.42
C ASN A 448 -4.88 2.29 -19.31
N ALA A 449 -4.68 3.10 -18.28
CA ALA A 449 -3.45 3.88 -18.09
C ALA A 449 -2.20 3.00 -17.86
N VAL A 450 -2.36 1.84 -17.23
CA VAL A 450 -1.28 0.88 -16.98
C VAL A 450 -0.88 0.17 -18.27
N LEU A 451 -1.88 -0.14 -19.09
CA LEU A 451 -1.70 -0.98 -20.27
C LEU A 451 -0.92 -0.29 -21.39
N PHE A 452 -0.76 1.04 -21.40
CA PHE A 452 0.04 1.73 -22.43
C PHE A 452 1.48 1.26 -22.45
N SER A 453 2.14 1.29 -21.29
CA SER A 453 3.54 0.88 -21.18
C SER A 453 3.72 -0.61 -21.45
N ILE A 454 2.78 -1.44 -20.98
CA ILE A 454 2.78 -2.90 -21.21
C ILE A 454 2.58 -3.19 -22.70
N ALA A 455 1.56 -2.59 -23.33
CA ALA A 455 1.26 -2.79 -24.76
C ALA A 455 2.44 -2.39 -25.66
N LYS A 456 3.08 -1.25 -25.37
CA LYS A 456 4.25 -0.79 -26.10
C LYS A 456 5.39 -1.79 -25.98
N ALA A 457 5.71 -2.25 -24.76
CA ALA A 457 6.75 -3.25 -24.54
C ALA A 457 6.43 -4.59 -25.22
N MET A 458 5.15 -5.01 -25.24
CA MET A 458 4.71 -6.21 -25.97
C MET A 458 5.03 -6.08 -27.47
N ARG A 459 4.71 -4.94 -28.09
CA ARG A 459 5.00 -4.72 -29.52
C ARG A 459 6.50 -4.65 -29.83
N GLU A 460 7.30 -4.03 -28.95
CA GLU A 460 8.77 -4.00 -29.08
C GLU A 460 9.37 -5.41 -29.10
N ARG A 461 8.71 -6.39 -28.44
CA ARG A 461 9.06 -7.82 -28.44
C ARG A 461 8.34 -8.63 -29.52
N ARG A 462 7.82 -7.97 -30.59
CA ARG A 462 7.15 -8.57 -31.75
C ARG A 462 5.87 -9.35 -31.41
N ASN A 463 5.24 -9.06 -30.28
CA ASN A 463 3.92 -9.62 -29.97
C ASN A 463 2.85 -8.93 -30.80
N LYS A 464 1.78 -9.67 -31.12
CA LYS A 464 0.53 -9.11 -31.66
C LYS A 464 -0.38 -8.73 -30.51
N VAL A 465 -0.80 -7.47 -30.48
CA VAL A 465 -1.58 -6.91 -29.37
C VAL A 465 -3.01 -6.59 -29.85
N LEU A 466 -3.96 -7.40 -29.42
CA LEU A 466 -5.39 -7.13 -29.54
C LEU A 466 -5.88 -6.53 -28.21
N TYR A 467 -6.43 -5.32 -28.26
CA TYR A 467 -6.79 -4.57 -27.08
C TYR A 467 -8.29 -4.28 -26.99
N PHE A 468 -8.92 -4.69 -25.91
CA PHE A 468 -10.28 -4.34 -25.53
C PHE A 468 -10.26 -3.20 -24.52
N ALA A 469 -10.50 -1.97 -24.97
CA ALA A 469 -10.47 -0.77 -24.15
C ALA A 469 -11.90 -0.40 -23.73
N ALA A 470 -12.25 -0.72 -22.50
CA ALA A 470 -13.59 -0.50 -21.96
C ALA A 470 -13.68 0.75 -21.09
N TYR A 471 -14.71 1.55 -21.31
CA TYR A 471 -15.02 2.76 -20.56
C TYR A 471 -16.50 2.81 -20.19
N LYS A 472 -16.86 3.61 -19.19
CA LYS A 472 -18.26 3.81 -18.84
C LYS A 472 -18.99 4.65 -19.91
N LYS A 473 -18.33 5.68 -20.42
CA LYS A 473 -18.84 6.60 -21.47
C LYS A 473 -17.72 7.00 -22.42
N ALA A 474 -18.04 7.42 -23.62
CA ALA A 474 -17.08 7.94 -24.58
C ALA A 474 -16.30 9.18 -24.07
N SER A 475 -16.92 10.01 -23.22
CA SER A 475 -16.25 11.15 -22.59
C SER A 475 -15.14 10.77 -21.58
N ASP A 476 -15.07 9.52 -21.19
CA ASP A 476 -14.07 9.02 -20.22
C ASP A 476 -12.80 8.52 -20.93
N VAL A 477 -12.78 8.53 -22.25
CA VAL A 477 -11.63 8.08 -23.05
C VAL A 477 -10.50 9.11 -22.95
N PHE A 478 -9.31 8.60 -22.78
CA PHE A 478 -8.08 9.40 -22.76
C PHE A 478 -6.96 8.68 -23.50
N LYS A 479 -5.99 9.43 -24.01
CA LYS A 479 -4.77 8.90 -24.61
C LYS A 479 -5.02 7.93 -25.77
N MET A 480 -5.97 8.24 -26.66
CA MET A 480 -6.28 7.37 -27.80
C MET A 480 -5.07 7.15 -28.72
N ASP A 481 -4.24 8.17 -28.93
CA ASP A 481 -3.06 8.07 -29.78
C ASP A 481 -2.08 7.03 -29.23
N GLU A 482 -1.80 7.10 -27.92
CA GLU A 482 -0.89 6.16 -27.25
C GLU A 482 -1.43 4.72 -27.26
N VAL A 483 -2.75 4.53 -27.11
CA VAL A 483 -3.39 3.22 -27.20
C VAL A 483 -3.25 2.66 -28.61
N GLU A 484 -3.57 3.47 -29.63
CA GLU A 484 -3.52 3.07 -31.04
C GLU A 484 -2.09 2.76 -31.49
N GLU A 485 -1.10 3.58 -31.09
CA GLU A 485 0.31 3.34 -31.41
C GLU A 485 0.86 2.06 -30.77
N ALA A 486 0.38 1.73 -29.58
CA ALA A 486 0.84 0.56 -28.82
C ALA A 486 0.16 -0.74 -29.20
N THR A 487 -0.80 -0.76 -30.17
CA THR A 487 -1.64 -1.92 -30.46
C THR A 487 -1.79 -2.20 -31.94
N ASP A 488 -2.01 -3.47 -32.29
CA ASP A 488 -2.34 -3.86 -33.66
C ASP A 488 -3.82 -3.63 -33.98
N GLN A 489 -4.71 -3.85 -33.01
CA GLN A 489 -6.14 -3.58 -33.12
C GLN A 489 -6.74 -3.20 -31.77
N VAL A 490 -7.70 -2.27 -31.75
CA VAL A 490 -8.47 -1.89 -30.57
C VAL A 490 -9.96 -2.14 -30.78
N ILE A 491 -10.58 -2.74 -29.78
CA ILE A 491 -12.03 -2.81 -29.67
C ILE A 491 -12.45 -1.81 -28.57
N TRP A 492 -12.94 -0.67 -28.99
CA TRP A 492 -13.42 0.39 -28.11
C TRP A 492 -14.82 0.04 -27.60
N SER A 493 -14.99 -0.13 -26.30
CA SER A 493 -16.32 -0.42 -25.73
C SER A 493 -16.76 0.61 -24.69
N VAL A 494 -18.07 0.87 -24.66
CA VAL A 494 -18.71 1.76 -23.69
C VAL A 494 -19.97 1.10 -23.13
N ASP A 495 -20.16 1.23 -21.81
CA ASP A 495 -21.36 0.72 -21.15
C ASP A 495 -22.59 1.59 -21.46
N GLN A 496 -22.41 2.90 -21.62
CA GLN A 496 -23.48 3.89 -21.73
C GLN A 496 -23.14 5.01 -22.72
N GLY A 497 -24.16 5.63 -23.29
CA GLY A 497 -24.01 6.82 -24.15
C GLY A 497 -23.55 6.50 -25.56
N ASP A 498 -22.90 7.45 -26.21
CA ASP A 498 -22.47 7.34 -27.59
C ASP A 498 -21.28 6.39 -27.73
N LEU A 499 -21.15 5.75 -28.89
CA LEU A 499 -20.00 4.90 -29.21
C LEU A 499 -18.75 5.77 -29.42
N ILE A 500 -17.60 5.23 -29.01
CA ILE A 500 -16.31 5.79 -29.37
C ILE A 500 -16.12 5.56 -30.86
N GLN A 501 -15.77 6.61 -31.61
CA GLN A 501 -15.55 6.49 -33.05
C GLN A 501 -14.13 5.97 -33.30
N PRO A 502 -13.98 4.76 -33.92
CA PRO A 502 -12.67 4.26 -34.31
C PRO A 502 -12.02 5.16 -35.34
N ARG A 503 -10.72 5.42 -35.21
CA ARG A 503 -9.96 6.26 -36.15
C ARG A 503 -9.16 5.45 -37.16
N ARG A 504 -8.85 4.19 -36.82
CA ARG A 504 -8.14 3.25 -37.71
C ARG A 504 -9.13 2.24 -38.33
N THR A 505 -8.90 1.83 -39.56
CA THR A 505 -9.79 0.92 -40.31
C THR A 505 -9.95 -0.47 -39.67
N GLN A 506 -8.93 -0.92 -38.96
CA GLN A 506 -8.95 -2.21 -38.24
C GLN A 506 -9.69 -2.16 -36.91
N ASP A 507 -9.83 -0.97 -36.29
CA ASP A 507 -10.46 -0.82 -34.97
C ASP A 507 -11.99 -0.96 -35.06
N ARG A 508 -12.60 -1.33 -33.95
CA ARG A 508 -14.04 -1.55 -33.83
C ARG A 508 -14.60 -0.80 -32.62
N ALA A 509 -15.89 -0.51 -32.65
CA ALA A 509 -16.65 0.04 -31.55
C ALA A 509 -17.76 -0.92 -31.11
N PHE A 510 -18.01 -0.97 -29.82
CA PHE A 510 -19.03 -1.83 -29.24
C PHE A 510 -19.76 -1.13 -28.06
N ARG A 511 -21.06 -1.41 -27.93
CA ARG A 511 -21.85 -0.98 -26.76
C ARG A 511 -22.05 -2.18 -25.84
N GLY A 512 -21.45 -2.13 -24.66
CA GLY A 512 -21.51 -3.16 -23.65
C GLY A 512 -20.20 -3.29 -22.88
N ASN A 513 -20.17 -4.21 -21.94
CA ASN A 513 -18.97 -4.47 -21.14
C ASN A 513 -17.90 -5.26 -21.92
N VAL A 514 -16.71 -5.36 -21.35
CA VAL A 514 -15.54 -5.99 -22.00
C VAL A 514 -15.79 -7.45 -22.40
N VAL A 515 -16.51 -8.24 -21.58
CA VAL A 515 -16.81 -9.65 -21.88
C VAL A 515 -17.75 -9.75 -23.08
N GLN A 516 -18.79 -8.91 -23.12
CA GLN A 516 -19.70 -8.84 -24.26
C GLN A 516 -18.99 -8.40 -25.54
N ALA A 517 -18.07 -7.44 -25.44
CA ALA A 517 -17.25 -7.00 -26.58
C ALA A 517 -16.39 -8.15 -27.13
N MET A 518 -15.76 -8.94 -26.25
CA MET A 518 -14.98 -10.12 -26.65
C MET A 518 -15.84 -11.17 -27.36
N VAL A 519 -17.03 -11.45 -26.85
CA VAL A 519 -17.97 -12.41 -27.49
C VAL A 519 -18.43 -11.92 -28.87
N ALA A 520 -18.84 -10.66 -28.97
CA ALA A 520 -19.27 -10.05 -30.23
C ALA A 520 -18.14 -10.06 -31.29
N TYR A 521 -16.91 -9.73 -30.85
CA TYR A 521 -15.74 -9.82 -31.71
C TYR A 521 -15.48 -11.25 -32.20
N ALA A 522 -15.45 -12.21 -31.28
CA ALA A 522 -15.20 -13.62 -31.61
C ALA A 522 -16.21 -14.22 -32.59
N LYS A 523 -17.47 -13.80 -32.50
CA LYS A 523 -18.55 -14.20 -33.40
C LYS A 523 -18.54 -13.49 -34.77
N GLY A 524 -17.66 -12.49 -34.95
CA GLY A 524 -17.61 -11.67 -36.16
C GLY A 524 -18.74 -10.63 -36.27
N GLU A 525 -19.49 -10.39 -35.18
CA GLU A 525 -20.59 -9.41 -35.12
C GLU A 525 -20.09 -7.95 -35.31
N LEU A 526 -18.77 -7.73 -35.06
CA LEU A 526 -18.11 -6.44 -35.25
C LEU A 526 -17.42 -6.29 -36.60
N GLY A 527 -17.62 -7.25 -37.52
CA GLY A 527 -16.98 -7.32 -38.82
C GLY A 527 -15.83 -8.33 -38.84
N ARG A 528 -14.83 -8.08 -39.72
CA ARG A 528 -13.71 -9.01 -39.89
C ARG A 528 -12.92 -9.21 -38.60
N VAL A 529 -12.66 -10.47 -38.26
CA VAL A 529 -11.81 -10.88 -37.13
C VAL A 529 -10.38 -11.03 -37.66
N ASP A 530 -9.54 -10.02 -37.39
CA ASP A 530 -8.14 -10.02 -37.84
C ASP A 530 -7.24 -10.86 -36.94
N TYR A 531 -7.57 -10.95 -35.66
CA TYR A 531 -6.86 -11.71 -34.62
C TYR A 531 -7.85 -12.59 -33.86
N PRO A 532 -8.07 -13.86 -34.29
CA PRO A 532 -8.95 -14.79 -33.56
C PRO A 532 -8.50 -14.98 -32.13
N LEU A 533 -9.45 -14.99 -31.18
CA LEU A 533 -9.13 -15.06 -29.74
C LEU A 533 -8.44 -16.36 -29.33
N ASP A 534 -8.67 -17.46 -30.10
CA ASP A 534 -8.04 -18.77 -29.89
C ASP A 534 -6.56 -18.81 -30.32
N THR A 535 -6.07 -17.77 -30.98
CA THR A 535 -4.64 -17.61 -31.28
C THR A 535 -3.87 -16.98 -30.12
N ALA A 536 -4.58 -16.39 -29.15
CA ALA A 536 -3.95 -15.71 -28.03
C ALA A 536 -3.46 -16.69 -26.98
N SER A 537 -2.16 -16.62 -26.67
CA SER A 537 -1.53 -17.41 -25.62
C SER A 537 -1.60 -16.74 -24.25
N ARG A 538 -1.88 -15.43 -24.22
CA ARG A 538 -1.90 -14.64 -22.99
C ARG A 538 -3.04 -13.63 -22.96
N LEU A 539 -3.66 -13.48 -21.79
CA LEU A 539 -4.70 -12.52 -21.49
C LEU A 539 -4.30 -11.73 -20.24
N ILE A 540 -4.26 -10.39 -20.32
CA ILE A 540 -3.97 -9.51 -19.19
C ILE A 540 -5.15 -8.56 -19.00
N ALA A 541 -5.78 -8.61 -17.82
CA ALA A 541 -6.91 -7.76 -17.48
C ALA A 541 -6.54 -6.79 -16.35
N ILE A 542 -6.76 -5.50 -16.59
CA ILE A 542 -6.55 -4.43 -15.61
C ILE A 542 -7.78 -3.52 -15.55
N GLY A 543 -8.41 -3.45 -14.40
CA GLY A 543 -9.62 -2.66 -14.20
C GLY A 543 -10.17 -2.79 -12.78
N SER A 544 -11.48 -2.56 -12.63
CA SER A 544 -12.12 -2.77 -11.34
C SER A 544 -12.17 -4.26 -10.97
N ASP A 545 -12.24 -4.55 -9.65
CA ASP A 545 -12.36 -5.93 -9.14
C ASP A 545 -13.55 -6.66 -9.77
N ARG A 546 -14.67 -5.97 -9.98
CA ARG A 546 -15.86 -6.53 -10.65
C ARG A 546 -15.58 -6.93 -12.10
N MET A 547 -14.84 -6.09 -12.84
CA MET A 547 -14.46 -6.40 -14.23
C MET A 547 -13.53 -7.61 -14.26
N MET A 548 -12.49 -7.63 -13.45
CA MET A 548 -11.52 -8.73 -13.41
C MET A 548 -12.19 -10.04 -12.97
N ALA A 549 -13.07 -10.00 -11.97
CA ALA A 549 -13.88 -11.15 -11.56
C ALA A 549 -14.80 -11.66 -12.68
N ALA A 550 -15.45 -10.74 -13.43
CA ALA A 550 -16.28 -11.11 -14.58
C ALA A 550 -15.45 -11.79 -15.68
N VAL A 551 -14.27 -11.28 -15.99
CA VAL A 551 -13.35 -11.91 -16.96
C VAL A 551 -12.92 -13.29 -16.46
N LYS A 552 -12.49 -13.42 -15.19
CA LYS A 552 -12.11 -14.69 -14.56
C LYS A 552 -13.21 -15.75 -14.71
N GLN A 553 -14.46 -15.40 -14.38
CA GLN A 553 -15.61 -16.31 -14.45
C GLN A 553 -15.97 -16.68 -15.88
N ASN A 554 -16.04 -15.68 -16.78
CA ASN A 554 -16.54 -15.88 -18.13
C ASN A 554 -15.51 -16.53 -19.06
N ARG A 555 -14.19 -16.42 -18.81
CA ARG A 555 -13.18 -17.10 -19.62
C ARG A 555 -13.30 -18.64 -19.56
N LYS A 556 -13.81 -19.20 -18.45
CA LYS A 556 -14.05 -20.65 -18.29
C LYS A 556 -15.46 -21.09 -18.71
N THR A 557 -16.33 -20.16 -19.09
CA THR A 557 -17.73 -20.40 -19.47
C THR A 557 -18.03 -19.83 -20.85
N VAL A 558 -18.53 -18.61 -20.93
CA VAL A 558 -19.01 -17.99 -22.18
C VAL A 558 -17.90 -17.77 -23.20
N LEU A 559 -16.68 -17.46 -22.77
CA LEU A 559 -15.51 -17.23 -23.62
C LEU A 559 -14.71 -18.51 -23.92
N ALA A 560 -14.92 -19.60 -23.16
CA ALA A 560 -14.16 -20.84 -23.31
C ALA A 560 -14.11 -21.40 -24.75
N PRO A 561 -15.20 -21.36 -25.54
CA PRO A 561 -15.19 -21.85 -26.94
C PRO A 561 -14.31 -21.01 -27.86
N TYR A 562 -13.97 -19.79 -27.49
CA TYR A 562 -13.26 -18.83 -28.32
C TYR A 562 -11.82 -18.56 -27.88
N LEU A 563 -11.41 -19.04 -26.72
CA LEU A 563 -10.07 -18.85 -26.19
C LEU A 563 -9.23 -20.12 -26.35
N LYS A 564 -7.93 -19.96 -26.50
CA LYS A 564 -6.99 -21.09 -26.48
C LYS A 564 -7.08 -21.80 -25.12
N ALA A 565 -7.16 -23.12 -25.10
CA ALA A 565 -7.41 -23.89 -23.88
C ALA A 565 -6.32 -23.71 -22.80
N ASP A 566 -5.06 -23.54 -23.21
CA ASP A 566 -3.86 -23.40 -22.38
C ASP A 566 -3.35 -21.96 -22.28
N HIS A 567 -4.22 -20.94 -22.53
CA HIS A 567 -3.81 -19.54 -22.40
C HIS A 567 -3.51 -19.17 -20.95
N ILE A 568 -2.48 -18.37 -20.75
CA ILE A 568 -2.15 -17.75 -19.46
C ILE A 568 -3.09 -16.55 -19.25
N ALA A 569 -3.78 -16.50 -18.12
CA ALA A 569 -4.66 -15.37 -17.77
C ALA A 569 -4.18 -14.70 -16.48
N ILE A 570 -3.94 -13.38 -16.58
CA ILE A 570 -3.39 -12.56 -15.52
C ILE A 570 -4.39 -11.42 -15.21
N ALA A 571 -4.64 -11.19 -13.92
CA ALA A 571 -5.26 -9.97 -13.41
C ALA A 571 -4.19 -9.13 -12.71
N SER A 572 -4.01 -7.88 -13.15
CA SER A 572 -3.12 -6.98 -12.43
C SER A 572 -3.91 -6.20 -11.38
N LEU A 573 -3.59 -6.47 -10.11
CA LEU A 573 -4.34 -5.96 -8.97
C LEU A 573 -3.81 -4.59 -8.54
N ASN A 574 -4.73 -3.63 -8.36
CA ASN A 574 -4.42 -2.37 -7.71
C ASN A 574 -4.78 -2.47 -6.22
N SER A 575 -3.86 -2.98 -5.42
CA SER A 575 -4.06 -3.12 -3.97
C SER A 575 -3.81 -1.80 -3.25
N PRO A 576 -4.62 -1.45 -2.23
CA PRO A 576 -4.28 -0.36 -1.33
C PRO A 576 -2.93 -0.63 -0.67
N MET A 577 -2.07 0.39 -0.61
CA MET A 577 -0.74 0.27 -0.01
C MET A 577 -0.23 1.61 0.48
N GLN A 578 0.50 1.59 1.58
CA GLN A 578 1.23 2.77 2.06
C GLN A 578 2.72 2.51 2.29
N CYS A 579 3.16 1.26 2.27
CA CYS A 579 4.55 0.89 2.52
C CYS A 579 5.40 0.72 1.25
N MET A 580 4.94 1.16 0.10
CA MET A 580 5.67 1.04 -1.18
C MET A 580 6.00 -0.40 -1.59
N MET A 581 5.05 -1.31 -1.42
CA MET A 581 5.19 -2.72 -1.80
C MET A 581 6.34 -3.44 -1.05
N LYS A 582 6.58 -3.05 0.22
CA LYS A 582 7.65 -3.66 1.05
C LYS A 582 7.12 -4.68 2.04
N GLU A 583 5.90 -5.17 1.87
CA GLU A 583 5.23 -6.15 2.75
C GLU A 583 5.12 -5.69 4.23
N VAL A 584 5.08 -4.38 4.50
CA VAL A 584 5.09 -3.82 5.87
C VAL A 584 3.69 -3.46 6.37
N CYS A 585 2.88 -2.73 5.57
CA CYS A 585 1.56 -2.28 6.02
C CYS A 585 0.50 -3.39 5.98
N ALA A 586 0.69 -4.42 5.18
CA ALA A 586 -0.26 -5.52 5.00
C ALA A 586 -1.67 -5.12 4.52
N GLN A 587 -1.82 -3.93 3.91
CA GLN A 587 -3.09 -3.52 3.28
C GLN A 587 -3.41 -4.34 2.01
N CYS A 588 -2.37 -4.91 1.38
CA CYS A 588 -2.45 -5.70 0.16
C CYS A 588 -2.72 -7.20 0.40
N LEU A 589 -3.03 -7.61 1.61
CA LEU A 589 -3.29 -9.03 1.89
C LEU A 589 -4.51 -9.53 1.12
N GLN A 590 -4.34 -10.68 0.48
CA GLN A 590 -5.40 -11.37 -0.24
C GLN A 590 -5.42 -12.86 0.11
N LYS A 591 -6.62 -13.45 0.02
CA LYS A 591 -6.81 -14.88 0.20
C LYS A 591 -6.71 -15.57 -1.16
N HIS A 592 -5.77 -16.49 -1.26
CA HIS A 592 -5.67 -17.43 -2.37
C HIS A 592 -6.25 -18.78 -1.93
N VAL A 593 -6.88 -19.45 -2.86
CA VAL A 593 -7.41 -20.80 -2.66
C VAL A 593 -6.82 -21.68 -3.75
N ASP A 594 -6.09 -22.71 -3.37
CA ASP A 594 -5.58 -23.70 -4.31
C ASP A 594 -6.76 -24.45 -4.96
N PRO A 595 -6.90 -24.40 -6.28
CA PRO A 595 -8.07 -24.97 -6.96
C PRO A 595 -8.15 -26.51 -6.92
N VAL A 596 -7.03 -27.17 -6.61
CA VAL A 596 -6.94 -28.64 -6.54
C VAL A 596 -7.16 -29.15 -5.13
N THR A 597 -6.47 -28.55 -4.16
CA THR A 597 -6.48 -29.01 -2.75
C THR A 597 -7.51 -28.29 -1.88
N GLY A 598 -8.05 -27.15 -2.34
CA GLY A 598 -8.91 -26.27 -1.54
C GLY A 598 -8.19 -25.58 -0.38
N LYS A 599 -6.85 -25.68 -0.29
CA LYS A 599 -6.07 -25.04 0.75
C LYS A 599 -6.13 -23.52 0.60
N GLU A 600 -6.46 -22.85 1.71
CA GLU A 600 -6.47 -21.40 1.79
C GLU A 600 -5.10 -20.87 2.26
N GLU A 601 -4.62 -19.83 1.60
CA GLU A 601 -3.39 -19.12 1.96
C GLU A 601 -3.61 -17.61 1.87
N VAL A 602 -3.00 -16.84 2.77
CA VAL A 602 -3.03 -15.37 2.75
C VAL A 602 -1.68 -14.86 2.27
N VAL A 603 -1.71 -14.11 1.17
CA VAL A 603 -0.51 -13.61 0.49
C VAL A 603 -0.46 -12.08 0.46
N PHE A 604 0.77 -11.53 0.40
CA PHE A 604 1.00 -10.12 0.10
C PHE A 604 0.99 -9.92 -1.42
N SER A 605 -0.07 -9.34 -1.96
CA SER A 605 -0.20 -9.14 -3.41
C SER A 605 0.65 -7.98 -3.94
N CYS A 606 1.18 -7.12 -3.08
CA CYS A 606 1.94 -5.95 -3.51
C CYS A 606 3.31 -6.28 -4.12
N PHE A 607 3.93 -7.39 -3.74
CA PHE A 607 5.21 -7.78 -4.32
C PHE A 607 5.09 -8.12 -5.81
N ASN A 608 4.05 -8.85 -6.16
CA ASN A 608 3.69 -9.14 -7.55
C ASN A 608 2.22 -8.83 -7.73
N GLN A 609 1.91 -7.72 -8.40
CA GLN A 609 0.54 -7.30 -8.69
C GLN A 609 -0.11 -8.14 -9.78
N ASP A 610 0.66 -8.80 -10.63
CA ASP A 610 0.18 -9.69 -11.68
C ASP A 610 -0.14 -11.06 -11.08
N GLN A 611 -1.42 -11.33 -10.88
CA GLN A 611 -1.93 -12.55 -10.26
C GLN A 611 -2.57 -13.46 -11.31
N CYS A 612 -2.29 -14.76 -11.22
CA CYS A 612 -2.96 -15.75 -12.06
C CYS A 612 -4.46 -15.79 -11.76
N MET A 613 -5.28 -15.88 -12.82
CA MET A 613 -6.75 -15.97 -12.70
C MET A 613 -7.25 -17.40 -12.46
N ASP A 614 -6.41 -18.38 -12.36
CA ASP A 614 -6.81 -19.79 -12.11
C ASP A 614 -7.18 -20.04 -10.66
#